data_83fcd8a9d26f75ce352af9f81f033fb7
#
_entry.id   83fcd8a9d26f75ce352af9f81f033fb7
#
_cell.length_a   1.000
_cell.length_b   1.000
_cell.length_c   1.000
_cell.angle_alpha   90.00
_cell.angle_beta   90.00
_cell.angle_gamma   90.00
#
_symmetry.space_group_name_H-M   'P 1'
#
loop_
_entity.id
_entity.type
_entity.pdbx_description
1 polymer ?
#
loop_
_entity_poly.entity_id
_entity_poly.type
_entity_poly.pdbx_seq_one_letter_code
_entity_poly.pdbx_strand_id
1 'polypeptide(L)'
;SKEYSNRFSEELLNLLKHSREIRVSRKEDNYSNSLDEIVNQQKCIGFKFSVFKGLFSTFSSAVTDCNLIVTIFWYMHFKTLSPGAYVLFITYSFDLSSLAIYMSTLIVSLQSTKVYIQDFYKKIENKKRKRIVIDDSILSKIEYNSINVLVGKNGSGKSMSLEYINTQLADSVMLPENYHLMDVSKKENICLNQVVDYDNSFLEDILNEHVGNENLSGGQQFRMVLMRTLLTDAKTILIDNNFMSVDSKLREKIFEYLKKSGKTIVFTDHLYRNEYKEFSVIEV
;
A
#
# COMPACT_ATOMS: atom_id res chain seq x y z
N SER A 1 3.38 20.49 -7.71
CA SER A 1 1.93 20.27 -7.46
C SER A 1 1.64 18.85 -6.96
N LYS A 2 2.31 17.83 -7.49
CA LYS A 2 2.09 16.43 -7.13
C LYS A 2 2.49 16.10 -5.67
N GLU A 3 3.61 16.63 -5.21
CA GLU A 3 4.09 16.43 -3.83
C GLU A 3 3.09 16.96 -2.80
N TYR A 4 2.51 18.13 -3.06
CA TYR A 4 1.46 18.70 -2.20
C TYR A 4 0.14 17.93 -2.27
N SER A 5 -0.23 17.39 -3.45
CA SER A 5 -1.40 16.53 -3.59
C SER A 5 -1.25 15.21 -2.81
N ASN A 6 -0.06 14.60 -2.86
CA ASN A 6 0.23 13.39 -2.08
C ASN A 6 0.21 13.69 -0.58
N ARG A 7 0.84 14.80 -0.15
CA ARG A 7 0.85 15.23 1.25
C ARG A 7 -0.57 15.49 1.76
N PHE A 8 -1.41 16.16 0.97
CA PHE A 8 -2.82 16.36 1.32
C PHE A 8 -3.57 15.03 1.47
N SER A 9 -3.38 14.10 0.53
CA SER A 9 -4.03 12.79 0.60
C SER A 9 -3.56 11.96 1.80
N GLU A 10 -2.28 12.01 2.15
CA GLU A 10 -1.72 11.35 3.32
C GLU A 10 -2.27 11.94 4.62
N GLU A 11 -2.32 13.26 4.75
CA GLU A 11 -2.90 13.95 5.90
C GLU A 11 -4.40 13.67 6.04
N LEU A 12 -5.14 13.71 4.93
CA LEU A 12 -6.57 13.39 4.94
C LEU A 12 -6.82 11.94 5.39
N LEU A 13 -6.04 11.00 4.88
CA LEU A 13 -6.14 9.60 5.29
C LEU A 13 -5.79 9.41 6.78
N ASN A 14 -4.78 10.11 7.29
CA ASN A 14 -4.44 10.09 8.70
C ASN A 14 -5.57 10.64 9.57
N LEU A 15 -6.19 11.75 9.16
CA LEU A 15 -7.33 12.33 9.88
C LEU A 15 -8.54 11.40 9.88
N LEU A 16 -8.83 10.75 8.75
CA LEU A 16 -9.93 9.79 8.67
C LEU A 16 -9.68 8.57 9.57
N LYS A 17 -8.46 8.03 9.58
CA LYS A 17 -8.08 6.90 10.43
C LYS A 17 -8.17 7.22 11.92
N HIS A 18 -7.76 8.42 12.31
CA HIS A 18 -7.72 8.87 13.71
C HIS A 18 -8.88 9.78 14.08
N SER A 19 -9.96 9.84 13.28
CA SER A 19 -11.11 10.73 13.50
C SER A 19 -11.77 10.54 14.86
N ARG A 20 -11.83 9.30 15.36
CA ARG A 20 -12.38 8.98 16.68
C ARG A 20 -11.50 9.55 17.82
N GLU A 21 -10.17 9.39 17.69
CA GLU A 21 -9.20 9.89 18.68
C GLU A 21 -9.18 11.42 18.73
N ILE A 22 -9.29 12.08 17.57
CA ILE A 22 -9.36 13.52 17.43
C ILE A 22 -10.59 14.07 18.14
N ARG A 23 -11.77 13.44 17.94
CA ARG A 23 -13.01 13.82 18.64
C ARG A 23 -12.91 13.64 20.14
N VAL A 24 -12.37 12.52 20.60
CA VAL A 24 -12.20 12.26 22.03
C VAL A 24 -11.24 13.26 22.67
N SER A 25 -10.20 13.69 21.96
CA SER A 25 -9.23 14.68 22.45
C SER A 25 -9.71 16.13 22.37
N ARG A 26 -10.86 16.42 21.75
CA ARG A 26 -11.43 17.77 21.51
C ARG A 26 -10.44 18.74 20.83
N LYS A 27 -9.64 18.25 19.90
CA LYS A 27 -8.63 19.02 19.16
C LYS A 27 -8.98 19.22 17.69
N GLU A 28 -10.26 19.18 17.35
CA GLU A 28 -10.77 19.27 15.98
C GLU A 28 -10.32 20.57 15.29
N ASP A 29 -10.36 21.70 15.99
CA ASP A 29 -9.96 23.00 15.44
C ASP A 29 -8.48 23.06 15.04
N ASN A 30 -7.60 22.44 15.84
CA ASN A 30 -6.17 22.44 15.53
C ASN A 30 -5.86 21.65 14.26
N TYR A 31 -6.57 20.54 14.06
CA TYR A 31 -6.41 19.71 12.86
C TYR A 31 -7.07 20.36 11.64
N SER A 32 -8.21 21.04 11.81
CA SER A 32 -8.85 21.81 10.75
C SER A 32 -7.92 22.92 10.24
N ASN A 33 -7.28 23.65 11.12
CA ASN A 33 -6.34 24.72 10.76
C ASN A 33 -5.13 24.19 9.99
N SER A 34 -4.59 23.02 10.36
CA SER A 34 -3.47 22.42 9.63
C SER A 34 -3.87 21.94 8.23
N LEU A 35 -5.09 21.42 8.08
CA LEU A 35 -5.65 21.07 6.77
C LEU A 35 -5.86 22.30 5.90
N ASP A 36 -6.41 23.37 6.45
CA ASP A 36 -6.66 24.61 5.73
C ASP A 36 -5.37 25.21 5.18
N GLU A 37 -4.28 25.14 5.95
CA GLU A 37 -2.97 25.59 5.49
C GLU A 37 -2.49 24.78 4.27
N ILE A 38 -2.58 23.44 4.33
CA ILE A 38 -2.19 22.54 3.22
C ILE A 38 -3.07 22.78 2.00
N VAL A 39 -4.38 22.92 2.18
CA VAL A 39 -5.36 23.22 1.12
C VAL A 39 -5.04 24.56 0.46
N ASN A 40 -4.73 25.60 1.23
CA ASN A 40 -4.41 26.91 0.69
C ASN A 40 -3.10 26.90 -0.11
N GLN A 41 -2.09 26.18 0.36
CA GLN A 41 -0.84 25.96 -0.39
C GLN A 41 -1.11 25.23 -1.71
N GLN A 42 -1.92 24.19 -1.68
CA GLN A 42 -2.31 23.43 -2.89
C GLN A 42 -3.10 24.31 -3.87
N LYS A 43 -4.07 25.11 -3.40
CA LYS A 43 -4.83 26.05 -4.21
C LYS A 43 -3.91 27.06 -4.91
N CYS A 44 -2.95 27.65 -4.20
CA CYS A 44 -2.04 28.63 -4.74
C CYS A 44 -1.19 28.04 -5.89
N ILE A 45 -0.64 26.83 -5.68
CA ILE A 45 0.18 26.14 -6.69
C ILE A 45 -0.69 25.69 -7.87
N GLY A 46 -1.86 25.14 -7.59
CA GLY A 46 -2.83 24.73 -8.61
C GLY A 46 -3.28 25.90 -9.47
N PHE A 47 -3.55 27.05 -8.85
CA PHE A 47 -3.91 28.28 -9.55
C PHE A 47 -2.79 28.76 -10.49
N LYS A 48 -1.54 28.85 -10.01
CA LYS A 48 -0.38 29.22 -10.85
C LYS A 48 -0.22 28.28 -12.05
N PHE A 49 -0.38 26.98 -11.82
CA PHE A 49 -0.30 25.99 -12.90
C PHE A 49 -1.45 26.12 -13.91
N SER A 50 -2.68 26.37 -13.43
CA SER A 50 -3.86 26.58 -14.29
C SER A 50 -3.73 27.85 -15.13
N VAL A 51 -3.23 28.94 -14.54
CA VAL A 51 -2.96 30.19 -15.26
C VAL A 51 -1.90 29.97 -16.35
N PHE A 52 -0.79 29.32 -16.02
CA PHE A 52 0.25 29.00 -16.99
C PHE A 52 -0.27 28.12 -18.14
N LYS A 53 -1.04 27.07 -17.81
CA LYS A 53 -1.67 26.20 -18.81
C LYS A 53 -2.66 26.97 -19.69
N GLY A 54 -3.46 27.87 -19.09
CA GLY A 54 -4.40 28.74 -19.82
C GLY A 54 -3.68 29.67 -20.79
N LEU A 55 -2.64 30.35 -20.33
CA LEU A 55 -1.82 31.23 -21.17
C LEU A 55 -1.17 30.46 -22.35
N PHE A 56 -0.64 29.29 -22.08
CA PHE A 56 -0.05 28.46 -23.14
C PHE A 56 -1.09 27.99 -24.16
N SER A 57 -2.27 27.59 -23.71
CA SER A 57 -3.40 27.21 -24.58
C SER A 57 -3.85 28.40 -25.46
N THR A 58 -4.01 29.59 -24.85
CA THR A 58 -4.42 30.80 -25.58
C THR A 58 -3.36 31.21 -26.60
N PHE A 59 -2.08 31.13 -26.24
CA PHE A 59 -0.97 31.40 -27.18
C PHE A 59 -0.99 30.42 -28.36
N SER A 60 -1.20 29.13 -28.10
CA SER A 60 -1.32 28.12 -29.16
C SER A 60 -2.48 28.41 -30.10
N SER A 61 -3.66 28.79 -29.57
CA SER A 61 -4.82 29.19 -30.39
C SER A 61 -4.51 30.42 -31.23
N ALA A 62 -3.88 31.43 -30.64
CA ALA A 62 -3.52 32.69 -31.38
C ALA A 62 -2.55 32.41 -32.55
N VAL A 63 -1.62 31.47 -32.39
CA VAL A 63 -0.74 31.04 -33.48
C VAL A 63 -1.53 30.39 -34.62
N THR A 64 -2.54 29.59 -34.31
CA THR A 64 -3.43 28.96 -35.30
C THR A 64 -4.26 30.02 -36.05
N ASP A 65 -4.80 31.01 -35.33
CA ASP A 65 -5.57 32.11 -35.92
C ASP A 65 -4.71 33.01 -36.81
N CYS A 66 -3.49 33.32 -36.37
CA CYS A 66 -2.52 34.04 -37.18
C CYS A 66 -2.16 33.32 -38.49
N ASN A 67 -2.00 32.00 -38.43
CA ASN A 67 -1.74 31.16 -39.60
C ASN A 67 -2.89 31.30 -40.63
N LEU A 68 -4.13 31.28 -40.17
CA LEU A 68 -5.30 31.47 -41.02
C LEU A 68 -5.31 32.82 -41.68
N ILE A 69 -5.05 33.90 -40.94
CA ILE A 69 -4.98 35.26 -41.46
C ILE A 69 -3.89 35.38 -42.52
N VAL A 70 -2.70 34.86 -42.27
CA VAL A 70 -1.57 34.88 -43.23
C VAL A 70 -1.94 34.09 -44.49
N THR A 71 -2.61 32.98 -44.37
CA THR A 71 -3.05 32.16 -45.51
C THR A 71 -4.07 32.87 -46.37
N ILE A 72 -5.05 33.56 -45.77
CA ILE A 72 -6.05 34.37 -46.48
C ILE A 72 -5.37 35.53 -47.21
N PHE A 73 -4.46 36.24 -46.52
CA PHE A 73 -3.71 37.36 -47.11
C PHE A 73 -2.89 36.91 -48.31
N TRP A 74 -2.20 35.78 -48.21
CA TRP A 74 -1.42 35.19 -49.30
C TRP A 74 -2.28 34.90 -50.53
N TYR A 75 -3.45 34.25 -50.31
CA TYR A 75 -4.38 33.94 -51.38
C TYR A 75 -4.88 35.20 -52.11
N MET A 76 -5.27 36.24 -51.36
CA MET A 76 -5.78 37.50 -51.92
C MET A 76 -4.70 38.22 -52.76
N HIS A 77 -3.45 38.15 -52.36
CA HIS A 77 -2.36 38.89 -52.99
C HIS A 77 -1.77 38.18 -54.20
N PHE A 78 -1.61 36.87 -54.13
CA PHE A 78 -0.90 36.11 -55.17
C PHE A 78 -1.85 35.39 -56.16
N LYS A 79 -3.07 35.11 -55.84
CA LYS A 79 -4.09 34.42 -56.68
C LYS A 79 -3.55 33.22 -57.47
N THR A 80 -2.60 32.51 -56.96
CA THR A 80 -1.85 31.43 -57.65
C THR A 80 -2.56 30.09 -57.62
N LEU A 81 -3.55 29.93 -56.74
CA LEU A 81 -4.27 28.65 -56.52
C LEU A 81 -5.72 28.75 -57.00
N SER A 82 -6.28 27.62 -57.45
CA SER A 82 -7.72 27.51 -57.67
C SER A 82 -8.49 27.60 -56.36
N PRO A 83 -9.76 28.05 -56.35
CA PRO A 83 -10.53 28.14 -55.12
C PRO A 83 -10.62 26.82 -54.35
N GLY A 84 -10.71 25.67 -55.06
CA GLY A 84 -10.76 24.32 -54.42
C GLY A 84 -9.42 23.95 -53.76
N ALA A 85 -8.30 24.23 -54.42
CA ALA A 85 -6.95 24.02 -53.84
C ALA A 85 -6.71 24.85 -52.60
N TYR A 86 -7.25 26.08 -52.57
CA TYR A 86 -7.15 26.96 -51.43
C TYR A 86 -7.94 26.43 -50.20
N VAL A 87 -9.14 25.93 -50.42
CA VAL A 87 -9.94 25.32 -49.34
C VAL A 87 -9.19 24.11 -48.76
N LEU A 88 -8.64 23.26 -49.64
CA LEU A 88 -7.85 22.10 -49.19
C LEU A 88 -6.63 22.55 -48.37
N PHE A 89 -5.92 23.59 -48.81
CA PHE A 89 -4.76 24.08 -48.09
C PHE A 89 -5.12 24.59 -46.68
N ILE A 90 -6.22 25.33 -46.54
CA ILE A 90 -6.71 25.77 -45.22
C ILE A 90 -7.03 24.57 -44.36
N THR A 91 -7.80 23.61 -44.88
CA THR A 91 -8.19 22.41 -44.13
C THR A 91 -6.99 21.66 -43.60
N TYR A 92 -6.00 21.38 -44.45
CA TYR A 92 -4.77 20.71 -44.03
C TYR A 92 -3.93 21.50 -43.02
N SER A 93 -3.93 22.84 -43.15
CA SER A 93 -3.25 23.70 -42.17
C SER A 93 -3.86 23.59 -40.76
N PHE A 94 -5.20 23.52 -40.68
CA PHE A 94 -5.89 23.27 -39.41
C PHE A 94 -5.61 21.88 -38.86
N ASP A 95 -5.66 20.87 -39.72
CA ASP A 95 -5.38 19.48 -39.28
C ASP A 95 -3.93 19.34 -38.76
N LEU A 96 -2.97 19.97 -39.45
CA LEU A 96 -1.57 19.98 -39.01
C LEU A 96 -1.40 20.69 -37.65
N SER A 97 -2.10 21.82 -37.45
CA SER A 97 -2.06 22.57 -36.20
C SER A 97 -2.69 21.75 -35.05
N SER A 98 -3.80 21.09 -35.31
CA SER A 98 -4.47 20.22 -34.32
C SER A 98 -3.60 19.03 -33.94
N LEU A 99 -2.93 18.42 -34.92
CA LEU A 99 -1.96 17.34 -34.69
C LEU A 99 -0.78 17.79 -33.81
N ALA A 100 -0.23 18.98 -34.04
CA ALA A 100 0.82 19.53 -33.22
C ALA A 100 0.41 19.74 -31.75
N ILE A 101 -0.80 20.26 -31.53
CA ILE A 101 -1.39 20.41 -30.18
C ILE A 101 -1.57 19.02 -29.51
N TYR A 102 -2.12 18.06 -30.25
CA TYR A 102 -2.32 16.71 -29.75
C TYR A 102 -0.99 16.03 -29.36
N MET A 103 0.03 16.13 -30.21
CA MET A 103 1.38 15.61 -29.91
C MET A 103 1.97 16.25 -28.65
N SER A 104 1.81 17.57 -28.48
CA SER A 104 2.25 18.29 -27.29
C SER A 104 1.57 17.77 -26.01
N THR A 105 0.26 17.53 -26.06
CA THR A 105 -0.48 16.98 -24.89
C THR A 105 -0.07 15.53 -24.59
N LEU A 106 0.20 14.73 -25.61
CA LEU A 106 0.73 13.38 -25.42
C LEU A 106 2.10 13.37 -24.73
N ILE A 107 3.01 14.24 -25.15
CA ILE A 107 4.35 14.35 -24.54
C ILE A 107 4.22 14.71 -23.06
N VAL A 108 3.38 15.69 -22.72
CA VAL A 108 3.14 16.08 -21.31
C VAL A 108 2.54 14.94 -20.51
N SER A 109 1.58 14.20 -21.07
CA SER A 109 0.96 13.06 -20.38
C SER A 109 1.95 11.92 -20.16
N LEU A 110 2.80 11.61 -21.13
CA LEU A 110 3.86 10.61 -21.01
C LEU A 110 4.88 11.00 -19.94
N GLN A 111 5.29 12.27 -19.87
CA GLN A 111 6.19 12.76 -18.83
C GLN A 111 5.56 12.62 -17.44
N SER A 112 4.29 12.95 -17.29
CA SER A 112 3.60 12.80 -16.01
C SER A 112 3.51 11.32 -15.59
N THR A 113 3.18 10.42 -16.51
CA THR A 113 3.14 8.97 -16.27
C THR A 113 4.51 8.43 -15.85
N LYS A 114 5.59 8.86 -16.53
CA LYS A 114 6.95 8.48 -16.14
C LYS A 114 7.28 8.88 -14.70
N VAL A 115 6.90 10.07 -14.27
CA VAL A 115 7.10 10.53 -12.88
C VAL A 115 6.29 9.66 -11.90
N TYR A 116 5.04 9.27 -12.24
CA TYR A 116 4.25 8.36 -11.39
C TYR A 116 4.90 7.00 -11.23
N ILE A 117 5.41 6.43 -12.31
CA ILE A 117 6.11 5.14 -12.30
C ILE A 117 7.39 5.24 -11.46
N GLN A 118 8.19 6.29 -11.63
CA GLN A 118 9.41 6.49 -10.86
C GLN A 118 9.14 6.63 -9.35
N ASP A 119 8.09 7.38 -8.96
CA ASP A 119 7.72 7.52 -7.55
C ASP A 119 7.23 6.18 -6.97
N PHE A 120 6.50 5.39 -7.76
CA PHE A 120 6.07 4.05 -7.37
C PHE A 120 7.28 3.13 -7.10
N TYR A 121 8.24 3.09 -8.02
CA TYR A 121 9.46 2.31 -7.82
C TYR A 121 10.28 2.80 -6.63
N LYS A 122 10.43 4.12 -6.43
CA LYS A 122 11.09 4.67 -5.24
C LYS A 122 10.39 4.27 -3.94
N LYS A 123 9.06 4.27 -3.90
CA LYS A 123 8.30 3.82 -2.72
C LYS A 123 8.50 2.33 -2.42
N ILE A 124 8.60 1.50 -3.45
CA ILE A 124 8.91 0.07 -3.31
C ILE A 124 10.38 -0.11 -2.87
N GLU A 125 11.30 0.63 -3.46
CA GLU A 125 12.73 0.49 -3.19
C GLU A 125 13.13 1.03 -1.82
N ASN A 126 12.51 2.11 -1.33
CA ASN A 126 12.69 2.62 0.04
C ASN A 126 12.10 1.67 1.10
N LYS A 127 11.22 0.75 0.73
CA LYS A 127 10.84 -0.40 1.56
C LYS A 127 11.87 -1.53 1.54
N LYS A 128 12.91 -1.46 0.71
CA LYS A 128 14.10 -2.32 0.84
C LYS A 128 14.79 -1.94 2.13
N ARG A 129 14.55 -2.75 3.11
CA ARG A 129 14.89 -2.80 4.53
C ARG A 129 16.22 -2.15 4.83
N LYS A 130 16.27 -1.27 5.84
CA LYS A 130 17.50 -0.98 6.58
C LYS A 130 18.16 -2.32 6.90
N ARG A 131 19.43 -2.49 6.55
CA ARG A 131 20.22 -3.64 7.02
C ARG A 131 20.19 -3.61 8.53
N ILE A 132 19.44 -4.52 9.11
CA ILE A 132 19.37 -4.70 10.55
C ILE A 132 20.61 -5.56 10.87
N VAL A 133 21.52 -5.01 11.63
CA VAL A 133 22.67 -5.79 12.16
C VAL A 133 22.14 -6.51 13.38
N ILE A 134 21.78 -7.76 13.20
CA ILE A 134 21.38 -8.67 14.28
C ILE A 134 22.44 -9.76 14.35
N ASP A 135 22.63 -10.31 15.53
CA ASP A 135 23.54 -11.42 15.78
C ASP A 135 23.09 -12.65 14.97
N ASP A 136 23.94 -13.10 14.04
CA ASP A 136 23.68 -14.28 13.20
C ASP A 136 23.48 -15.56 14.04
N SER A 137 23.86 -15.55 15.33
CA SER A 137 23.64 -16.65 16.26
C SER A 137 22.15 -16.99 16.48
N ILE A 138 21.24 -16.08 16.19
CA ILE A 138 19.79 -16.34 16.32
C ILE A 138 19.33 -17.47 15.38
N LEU A 139 19.83 -17.52 14.16
CA LEU A 139 19.47 -18.57 13.19
C LEU A 139 19.89 -19.97 13.67
N SER A 140 21.06 -20.06 14.31
CA SER A 140 21.56 -21.34 14.83
C SER A 140 20.80 -21.86 16.05
N LYS A 141 20.02 -21.01 16.72
CA LYS A 141 19.19 -21.37 17.88
C LYS A 141 17.77 -21.84 17.50
N ILE A 142 17.39 -21.69 16.22
CA ILE A 142 16.07 -22.12 15.76
C ILE A 142 16.04 -23.62 15.60
N GLU A 143 15.13 -24.27 16.32
CA GLU A 143 14.83 -25.69 16.14
C GLU A 143 13.80 -25.84 15.01
N TYR A 144 14.18 -26.58 13.96
CA TYR A 144 13.30 -26.83 12.82
C TYR A 144 12.20 -27.84 13.17
N ASN A 145 11.07 -27.74 12.47
CA ASN A 145 9.85 -28.56 12.69
C ASN A 145 9.34 -28.53 14.14
N SER A 146 9.57 -27.44 14.82
CA SER A 146 9.22 -27.22 16.22
C SER A 146 8.71 -25.78 16.43
N ILE A 147 8.19 -25.54 17.63
CA ILE A 147 7.74 -24.20 18.04
C ILE A 147 8.86 -23.53 18.82
N ASN A 148 9.31 -22.38 18.32
CA ASN A 148 10.32 -21.56 18.95
C ASN A 148 9.68 -20.25 19.46
N VAL A 149 10.08 -19.78 20.62
CA VAL A 149 9.62 -18.51 21.18
C VAL A 149 10.79 -17.55 21.43
N LEU A 150 10.68 -16.35 20.85
CA LEU A 150 11.59 -15.25 21.11
C LEU A 150 11.08 -14.45 22.31
N VAL A 151 11.77 -14.52 23.42
CA VAL A 151 11.38 -13.84 24.66
C VAL A 151 12.34 -12.69 24.95
N GLY A 152 11.81 -11.56 25.41
CA GLY A 152 12.61 -10.40 25.79
C GLY A 152 11.78 -9.20 26.14
N LYS A 153 12.36 -8.19 26.77
CA LYS A 153 11.68 -6.95 27.17
C LYS A 153 11.17 -6.17 25.95
N ASN A 154 10.23 -5.24 26.18
CA ASN A 154 9.82 -4.32 25.13
C ASN A 154 11.02 -3.51 24.63
N GLY A 155 11.18 -3.43 23.31
CA GLY A 155 12.32 -2.75 22.68
C GLY A 155 13.61 -3.56 22.58
N SER A 156 13.64 -4.84 22.99
CA SER A 156 14.84 -5.69 22.86
C SER A 156 15.18 -6.10 21.41
N GLY A 157 14.30 -5.81 20.46
CA GLY A 157 14.54 -6.11 19.04
C GLY A 157 13.85 -7.37 18.52
N LYS A 158 12.92 -7.99 19.24
CA LYS A 158 12.21 -9.23 18.84
C LYS A 158 11.60 -9.17 17.43
N SER A 159 10.83 -8.11 17.13
CA SER A 159 10.22 -7.93 15.80
C SER A 159 11.28 -7.76 14.71
N MET A 160 12.39 -7.06 15.03
CA MET A 160 13.53 -6.92 14.13
C MET A 160 14.20 -8.27 13.89
N SER A 161 14.32 -9.10 14.93
CA SER A 161 14.86 -10.46 14.82
C SER A 161 14.00 -11.35 13.93
N LEU A 162 12.67 -11.27 14.05
CA LEU A 162 11.76 -11.97 13.13
C LEU A 162 11.91 -11.47 11.69
N GLU A 163 11.99 -10.16 11.48
CA GLU A 163 12.26 -9.62 10.15
C GLU A 163 13.58 -10.10 9.58
N TYR A 164 14.64 -10.16 10.39
CA TYR A 164 15.93 -10.71 9.99
C TYR A 164 15.82 -12.17 9.58
N ILE A 165 15.22 -13.02 10.43
CA ILE A 165 14.98 -14.43 10.13
C ILE A 165 14.22 -14.58 8.80
N ASN A 166 13.16 -13.79 8.59
CA ASN A 166 12.39 -13.79 7.36
C ASN A 166 13.20 -13.37 6.12
N THR A 167 14.29 -12.59 6.29
CA THR A 167 15.16 -12.23 5.17
C THR A 167 16.17 -13.34 4.82
N GLN A 168 16.55 -14.15 5.79
CA GLN A 168 17.56 -15.18 5.63
C GLN A 168 16.96 -16.52 5.18
N LEU A 169 15.72 -16.80 5.57
CA LEU A 169 15.03 -18.04 5.21
C LEU A 169 14.14 -17.82 3.98
N ALA A 170 14.50 -18.45 2.86
CA ALA A 170 13.74 -18.30 1.60
C ALA A 170 12.30 -18.83 1.71
N ASP A 171 12.10 -19.94 2.48
CA ASP A 171 10.81 -20.61 2.65
C ASP A 171 10.09 -20.14 3.92
N SER A 172 10.20 -18.86 4.26
CA SER A 172 9.55 -18.26 5.42
C SER A 172 8.47 -17.26 5.04
N VAL A 173 7.43 -17.23 5.87
CA VAL A 173 6.35 -16.25 5.77
C VAL A 173 6.17 -15.59 7.14
N MET A 174 5.99 -14.28 7.16
CA MET A 174 5.81 -13.52 8.41
C MET A 174 4.39 -13.01 8.54
N LEU A 175 3.77 -13.31 9.67
CA LEU A 175 2.54 -12.69 10.15
C LEU A 175 2.91 -11.47 11.00
N PRO A 176 2.75 -10.24 10.50
CA PRO A 176 3.09 -9.03 11.25
C PRO A 176 2.09 -8.77 12.39
N GLU A 177 2.47 -7.93 13.35
CA GLU A 177 1.57 -7.51 14.44
C GLU A 177 0.32 -6.80 13.91
N ASN A 178 0.49 -5.95 12.89
CA ASN A 178 -0.61 -5.24 12.23
C ASN A 178 -1.01 -5.95 10.94
N TYR A 179 -2.15 -6.60 10.95
CA TYR A 179 -2.75 -7.28 9.80
C TYR A 179 -4.15 -6.73 9.51
N HIS A 180 -4.60 -6.90 8.29
CA HIS A 180 -5.93 -6.49 7.86
C HIS A 180 -6.64 -7.64 7.17
N LEU A 181 -7.94 -7.76 7.46
CA LEU A 181 -8.84 -8.61 6.69
C LEU A 181 -9.32 -7.84 5.45
N MET A 182 -9.50 -8.56 4.35
CA MET A 182 -10.10 -8.01 3.14
C MET A 182 -11.62 -7.95 3.29
N ASP A 183 -12.25 -7.02 2.55
CA ASP A 183 -13.71 -6.92 2.48
C ASP A 183 -14.30 -8.00 1.55
N VAL A 184 -14.13 -9.24 1.96
CA VAL A 184 -14.62 -10.46 1.29
C VAL A 184 -15.15 -11.44 2.33
N SER A 185 -15.73 -12.56 1.92
CA SER A 185 -16.22 -13.58 2.87
C SER A 185 -15.11 -14.09 3.79
N LYS A 186 -15.49 -14.59 4.97
CA LYS A 186 -14.54 -15.19 5.94
C LYS A 186 -13.72 -16.31 5.28
N LYS A 187 -14.39 -17.18 4.51
CA LYS A 187 -13.74 -18.28 3.81
C LYS A 187 -12.71 -17.78 2.76
N GLU A 188 -13.06 -16.75 2.00
CA GLU A 188 -12.14 -16.14 1.05
C GLU A 188 -10.97 -15.44 1.74
N ASN A 189 -11.20 -14.84 2.91
CA ASN A 189 -10.11 -14.29 3.71
C ASN A 189 -9.11 -15.34 4.17
N ILE A 190 -9.55 -16.57 4.39
CA ILE A 190 -8.68 -17.70 4.81
C ILE A 190 -8.00 -18.31 3.58
N CYS A 191 -8.76 -18.67 2.56
CA CYS A 191 -8.28 -19.47 1.44
C CYS A 191 -7.68 -18.67 0.29
N LEU A 192 -7.88 -17.34 0.22
CA LEU A 192 -7.38 -16.47 -0.87
C LEU A 192 -7.71 -17.02 -2.27
N ASN A 193 -8.96 -17.44 -2.49
CA ASN A 193 -9.44 -18.05 -3.74
C ASN A 193 -8.84 -19.42 -4.09
N GLN A 194 -8.14 -20.07 -3.17
CA GLN A 194 -7.69 -21.43 -3.35
C GLN A 194 -8.75 -22.42 -2.81
N VAL A 195 -8.92 -23.55 -3.50
CA VAL A 195 -9.74 -24.65 -3.01
C VAL A 195 -8.86 -25.53 -2.14
N VAL A 196 -8.83 -25.23 -0.84
CA VAL A 196 -8.03 -25.98 0.13
C VAL A 196 -8.97 -26.52 1.21
N ASP A 197 -8.80 -27.80 1.52
CA ASP A 197 -9.42 -28.41 2.68
C ASP A 197 -8.53 -28.20 3.90
N TYR A 198 -9.09 -27.69 4.98
CA TYR A 198 -8.35 -27.37 6.21
C TYR A 198 -9.15 -27.72 7.47
N ASP A 199 -8.43 -28.11 8.50
CA ASP A 199 -9.03 -28.34 9.82
C ASP A 199 -9.43 -26.98 10.42
N ASN A 200 -10.72 -26.76 10.62
CA ASN A 200 -11.27 -25.51 11.13
C ASN A 200 -11.57 -25.56 12.65
N SER A 201 -11.03 -26.53 13.37
CA SER A 201 -11.33 -26.80 14.78
C SER A 201 -11.19 -25.58 15.71
N PHE A 202 -10.29 -24.65 15.42
CA PHE A 202 -10.14 -23.39 16.18
C PHE A 202 -10.79 -22.16 15.51
N LEU A 203 -11.57 -22.37 14.45
CA LEU A 203 -12.28 -21.32 13.69
C LEU A 203 -13.80 -21.53 13.67
N GLU A 204 -14.31 -22.62 14.21
CA GLU A 204 -15.74 -22.98 14.13
C GLU A 204 -16.66 -21.88 14.64
N ASP A 205 -16.29 -21.26 15.76
CA ASP A 205 -17.04 -20.14 16.34
C ASP A 205 -17.10 -18.94 15.39
N ILE A 206 -16.01 -18.66 14.68
CA ILE A 206 -15.93 -17.53 13.74
C ILE A 206 -16.72 -17.81 12.46
N LEU A 207 -16.59 -19.02 11.91
CA LEU A 207 -17.22 -19.38 10.65
C LEU A 207 -18.74 -19.47 10.77
N ASN A 208 -19.23 -19.87 11.94
CA ASN A 208 -20.66 -20.01 12.23
C ASN A 208 -21.34 -18.69 12.65
N GLU A 209 -20.58 -17.65 12.99
CA GLU A 209 -21.14 -16.34 13.29
C GLU A 209 -21.55 -15.58 12.02
N HIS A 210 -22.75 -15.00 12.03
CA HIS A 210 -23.27 -14.14 10.96
C HIS A 210 -22.76 -12.70 11.04
N VAL A 211 -21.60 -12.47 11.67
CA VAL A 211 -21.01 -11.14 11.85
C VAL A 211 -20.05 -10.84 10.71
N GLY A 212 -20.11 -9.63 10.15
CA GLY A 212 -19.17 -9.17 9.12
C GLY A 212 -17.73 -9.05 9.65
N ASN A 213 -16.75 -9.06 8.76
CA ASN A 213 -15.32 -9.00 9.11
C ASN A 213 -14.93 -7.77 9.94
N GLU A 214 -15.66 -6.67 9.80
CA GLU A 214 -15.44 -5.40 10.52
C GLU A 214 -15.71 -5.52 12.03
N ASN A 215 -16.55 -6.46 12.44
CA ASN A 215 -17.00 -6.64 13.81
C ASN A 215 -16.31 -7.80 14.55
N LEU A 216 -15.32 -8.42 13.92
CA LEU A 216 -14.55 -9.50 14.55
C LEU A 216 -13.62 -8.94 15.63
N SER A 217 -13.53 -9.64 16.76
CA SER A 217 -12.55 -9.31 17.79
C SER A 217 -11.11 -9.49 17.28
N GLY A 218 -10.14 -8.83 17.91
CA GLY A 218 -8.73 -8.96 17.53
C GLY A 218 -8.24 -10.42 17.54
N GLY A 219 -8.68 -11.23 18.54
CA GLY A 219 -8.37 -12.65 18.59
C GLY A 219 -9.02 -13.48 17.49
N GLN A 220 -10.23 -13.12 17.04
CA GLN A 220 -10.89 -13.75 15.90
C GLN A 220 -10.18 -13.42 14.59
N GLN A 221 -9.84 -12.16 14.38
CA GLN A 221 -9.07 -11.72 13.21
C GLN A 221 -7.71 -12.42 13.14
N PHE A 222 -6.99 -12.48 14.27
CA PHE A 222 -5.72 -13.18 14.37
C PHE A 222 -5.82 -14.64 13.92
N ARG A 223 -6.80 -15.37 14.42
CA ARG A 223 -7.00 -16.79 14.07
C ARG A 223 -7.24 -16.99 12.56
N MET A 224 -8.02 -16.10 11.93
CA MET A 224 -8.26 -16.16 10.49
C MET A 224 -6.98 -15.92 9.69
N VAL A 225 -6.19 -14.90 10.08
CA VAL A 225 -4.94 -14.58 9.37
C VAL A 225 -3.88 -15.64 9.66
N LEU A 226 -3.85 -16.22 10.85
CA LEU A 226 -2.99 -17.36 11.18
C LEU A 226 -3.29 -18.57 10.29
N MET A 227 -4.57 -18.94 10.13
CA MET A 227 -4.95 -20.03 9.22
C MET A 227 -4.53 -19.72 7.78
N ARG A 228 -4.79 -18.51 7.28
CA ARG A 228 -4.31 -18.06 5.97
C ARG A 228 -2.82 -18.29 5.79
N THR A 229 -2.04 -17.96 6.82
CA THR A 229 -0.57 -18.11 6.80
C THR A 229 -0.17 -19.58 6.85
N LEU A 230 -0.86 -20.40 7.60
CA LEU A 230 -0.61 -21.85 7.70
C LEU A 230 -0.90 -22.60 6.40
N LEU A 231 -1.83 -22.08 5.58
CA LEU A 231 -2.17 -22.66 4.28
C LEU A 231 -1.16 -22.33 3.18
N THR A 232 -0.16 -21.48 3.45
CA THR A 232 0.94 -21.24 2.51
C THR A 232 1.89 -22.44 2.46
N ASP A 233 2.64 -22.57 1.35
CA ASP A 233 3.67 -23.60 1.18
C ASP A 233 4.94 -23.35 2.01
N ALA A 234 4.98 -22.24 2.75
CA ALA A 234 6.13 -21.90 3.58
C ALA A 234 6.39 -22.96 4.66
N LYS A 235 7.65 -23.32 4.84
CA LYS A 235 8.10 -24.27 5.87
C LYS A 235 8.28 -23.60 7.22
N THR A 236 8.56 -22.29 7.22
CA THR A 236 8.76 -21.52 8.45
C THR A 236 7.75 -20.39 8.53
N ILE A 237 7.06 -20.30 9.66
CA ILE A 237 6.08 -19.26 9.95
C ILE A 237 6.57 -18.42 11.11
N LEU A 238 6.64 -17.13 10.88
CA LEU A 238 7.08 -16.14 11.85
C LEU A 238 5.87 -15.33 12.32
N ILE A 239 5.65 -15.21 13.64
CA ILE A 239 4.46 -14.56 14.21
C ILE A 239 4.89 -13.48 15.19
N ASP A 240 4.56 -12.23 14.90
CA ASP A 240 4.94 -11.10 15.75
C ASP A 240 3.81 -10.74 16.72
N ASN A 241 4.04 -10.95 18.02
CA ASN A 241 3.26 -10.47 19.18
C ASN A 241 1.72 -10.68 19.15
N ASN A 242 1.21 -11.65 18.41
CA ASN A 242 -0.23 -11.78 18.18
C ASN A 242 -0.97 -12.69 19.17
N PHE A 243 -0.27 -13.55 19.94
CA PHE A 243 -0.90 -14.48 20.87
C PHE A 243 -1.50 -13.82 22.12
N MET A 244 -1.17 -12.54 22.38
CA MET A 244 -1.71 -11.77 23.51
C MET A 244 -3.23 -11.53 23.39
N SER A 245 -3.75 -11.50 22.19
CA SER A 245 -5.18 -11.26 21.91
C SER A 245 -6.07 -12.51 22.06
N VAL A 246 -5.47 -13.67 22.40
CA VAL A 246 -6.13 -14.97 22.47
C VAL A 246 -6.15 -15.45 23.91
N ASP A 247 -7.29 -15.97 24.38
CA ASP A 247 -7.39 -16.58 25.70
C ASP A 247 -6.55 -17.86 25.84
N SER A 248 -6.20 -18.25 27.07
CA SER A 248 -5.28 -19.36 27.34
C SER A 248 -5.76 -20.70 26.78
N LYS A 249 -7.06 -21.04 26.93
CA LYS A 249 -7.58 -22.33 26.46
C LYS A 249 -7.55 -22.43 24.93
N LEU A 250 -7.85 -21.34 24.26
CA LEU A 250 -7.83 -21.29 22.80
C LEU A 250 -6.40 -21.29 22.28
N ARG A 251 -5.49 -20.64 22.98
CA ARG A 251 -4.05 -20.62 22.66
C ARG A 251 -3.44 -22.03 22.75
N GLU A 252 -3.80 -22.83 23.78
CA GLU A 252 -3.40 -24.22 23.85
C GLU A 252 -3.84 -25.03 22.63
N LYS A 253 -5.10 -24.89 22.19
CA LYS A 253 -5.61 -25.54 20.97
C LYS A 253 -4.83 -25.12 19.74
N ILE A 254 -4.50 -23.82 19.62
CA ILE A 254 -3.69 -23.31 18.51
C ILE A 254 -2.29 -23.94 18.56
N PHE A 255 -1.64 -24.01 19.70
CA PHE A 255 -0.32 -24.63 19.83
C PHE A 255 -0.35 -26.13 19.49
N GLU A 256 -1.37 -26.85 19.90
CA GLU A 256 -1.54 -28.25 19.47
C GLU A 256 -1.66 -28.39 17.95
N TYR A 257 -2.43 -27.49 17.32
CA TYR A 257 -2.55 -27.44 15.87
C TYR A 257 -1.21 -27.12 15.19
N LEU A 258 -0.50 -26.12 15.68
CA LEU A 258 0.82 -25.73 15.19
C LEU A 258 1.84 -26.88 15.30
N LYS A 259 1.84 -27.62 16.41
CA LYS A 259 2.68 -28.83 16.58
C LYS A 259 2.36 -29.89 15.51
N LYS A 260 1.07 -30.13 15.23
CA LYS A 260 0.63 -31.10 14.22
C LYS A 260 0.96 -30.68 12.78
N SER A 261 1.12 -29.39 12.52
CA SER A 261 1.39 -28.87 11.17
C SER A 261 2.76 -29.30 10.61
N GLY A 262 3.69 -29.72 11.48
CA GLY A 262 5.06 -30.09 11.09
C GLY A 262 5.91 -28.94 10.59
N LYS A 263 5.42 -27.68 10.66
CA LYS A 263 6.14 -26.48 10.24
C LYS A 263 7.02 -25.95 11.37
N THR A 264 8.06 -25.22 11.02
CA THR A 264 8.84 -24.45 11.98
C THR A 264 8.10 -23.16 12.32
N ILE A 265 7.76 -22.98 13.58
CA ILE A 265 7.04 -21.78 14.05
C ILE A 265 8.01 -20.97 14.91
N VAL A 266 8.12 -19.68 14.65
CA VAL A 266 8.87 -18.75 15.50
C VAL A 266 7.95 -17.60 15.85
N PHE A 267 7.67 -17.42 17.12
CA PHE A 267 6.81 -16.31 17.57
C PHE A 267 7.46 -15.49 18.67
N THR A 268 7.01 -14.25 18.84
CA THR A 268 7.49 -13.35 19.89
C THR A 268 6.52 -13.26 21.05
N ASP A 269 7.04 -13.22 22.27
CA ASP A 269 6.30 -12.84 23.47
C ASP A 269 7.16 -11.91 24.35
N HIS A 270 6.52 -11.10 25.16
CA HIS A 270 7.18 -10.20 26.12
C HIS A 270 7.65 -10.91 27.38
N LEU A 271 6.96 -11.97 27.76
CA LEU A 271 7.20 -12.72 28.99
C LEU A 271 7.27 -14.21 28.68
N TYR A 272 8.18 -14.89 29.39
CA TYR A 272 8.16 -16.34 29.43
C TYR A 272 6.92 -16.81 30.16
N ARG A 273 6.19 -17.78 29.59
CA ARG A 273 5.00 -18.39 30.16
C ARG A 273 5.24 -19.86 30.45
N ASN A 274 4.53 -20.40 31.44
CA ASN A 274 4.60 -21.83 31.77
C ASN A 274 4.18 -22.75 30.60
N GLU A 275 3.36 -22.24 29.69
CA GLU A 275 2.91 -22.91 28.47
C GLU A 275 4.08 -23.17 27.48
N TYR A 276 5.21 -22.45 27.62
CA TYR A 276 6.38 -22.53 26.73
C TYR A 276 7.44 -23.53 27.18
N LYS A 277 7.20 -24.32 28.24
CA LYS A 277 8.17 -25.30 28.76
C LYS A 277 8.60 -26.34 27.73
N GLU A 278 7.73 -26.64 26.77
CA GLU A 278 7.98 -27.60 25.70
C GLU A 278 8.50 -26.97 24.40
N PHE A 279 8.71 -25.65 24.38
CA PHE A 279 9.18 -24.93 23.21
C PHE A 279 10.65 -24.56 23.33
N SER A 280 11.32 -24.38 22.20
CA SER A 280 12.65 -23.81 22.18
C SER A 280 12.59 -22.32 22.52
N VAL A 281 13.23 -21.92 23.61
CA VAL A 281 13.19 -20.53 24.10
C VAL A 281 14.48 -19.83 23.70
N ILE A 282 14.34 -18.72 22.97
CA ILE A 282 15.43 -17.88 22.50
C ILE A 282 15.30 -16.52 23.16
N GLU A 283 16.24 -16.13 23.99
CA GLU A 283 16.29 -14.80 24.61
C GLU A 283 16.92 -13.78 23.65
N VAL A 284 16.26 -12.62 23.55
CA VAL A 284 16.64 -11.50 22.65
C VAL A 284 16.78 -10.20 23.44
#